data_13d8f700cc5e75260c0bdd22d14e0108
#
_entry.id   13d8f700cc5e75260c0bdd22d14e0108
#
_cell.length_a   1.000
_cell.length_b   1.000
_cell.length_c   1.000
_cell.angle_alpha   90.00
_cell.angle_beta   90.00
_cell.angle_gamma   90.00
#
_symmetry.space_group_name_H-M   'P 1'
#
loop_
_entity.id
_entity.type
_entity.pdbx_description
1 polymer ?
#
loop_
_entity_poly.entity_id
_entity_poly.type
_entity_poly.pdbx_seq_one_letter_code
_entity_poly.pdbx_strand_id
1 'polypeptide(L)'
;VYGYIRVSTEGQVKQGYSLAEQRAEIEKYCSSKSYNLIEIFKDEGISGAKANEDEMSIERDGLLDMLASLKENKIQYIVVLSTNRLWRSDLVKVLLHRELKKNNVDIRAIDRPNYSIYTQNPNEIFVNGMYELLDVCERLEIALKLKRGRLQKAKDGGYAGGGAPFGYECLRGGKKLYVNAIEAKAVQRVF
;
A
#
# COMPACT_ATOMS: atom_id res chain seq x y z
N VAL A 1 10.71 14.96 13.64
CA VAL A 1 9.68 14.31 12.82
C VAL A 1 9.96 12.83 12.67
N TYR A 2 8.95 12.03 12.39
CA TYR A 2 9.08 10.65 11.92
C TYR A 2 8.83 10.57 10.42
N GLY A 3 9.50 9.64 9.74
CA GLY A 3 9.19 9.24 8.39
C GLY A 3 8.39 7.93 8.38
N TYR A 4 7.53 7.73 7.39
CA TYR A 4 6.90 6.44 7.17
C TYR A 4 6.90 6.07 5.68
N ILE A 5 7.34 4.85 5.40
CA ILE A 5 7.46 4.31 4.05
C ILE A 5 6.77 2.95 3.93
N ARG A 6 6.18 2.66 2.76
CA ARG A 6 5.49 1.40 2.53
C ARG A 6 5.52 0.98 1.06
N VAL A 7 5.71 -0.31 0.82
CA VAL A 7 5.53 -0.96 -0.48
C VAL A 7 4.54 -2.12 -0.36
N SER A 8 3.83 -2.44 -1.42
CA SER A 8 2.73 -3.42 -1.43
C SER A 8 3.09 -4.77 -2.02
N THR A 9 4.31 -5.13 -2.26
CA THR A 9 4.90 -6.42 -2.70
C THR A 9 6.04 -6.21 -3.70
N GLU A 10 6.93 -7.17 -3.82
CA GLU A 10 8.07 -7.17 -4.77
C GLU A 10 7.72 -6.89 -6.24
N GLY A 11 6.46 -7.08 -6.65
CA GLY A 11 6.01 -6.84 -8.03
C GLY A 11 5.76 -5.37 -8.38
N GLN A 12 5.55 -4.49 -7.39
CA GLN A 12 5.30 -3.06 -7.61
C GLN A 12 6.58 -2.20 -7.59
N VAL A 13 7.72 -2.79 -7.29
CA VAL A 13 9.05 -2.14 -7.39
C VAL A 13 9.34 -1.62 -8.82
N LYS A 14 8.61 -2.11 -9.83
CA LYS A 14 8.81 -1.67 -11.22
C LYS A 14 7.99 -0.46 -11.66
N GLN A 15 7.02 -0.01 -10.89
CA GLN A 15 6.13 1.12 -11.26
C GLN A 15 5.83 2.10 -10.12
N GLY A 16 6.35 1.89 -8.93
CA GLY A 16 6.20 2.80 -7.80
C GLY A 16 7.53 2.97 -7.10
N TYR A 17 7.72 4.08 -6.45
CA TYR A 17 8.93 4.37 -5.69
C TYR A 17 9.30 3.20 -4.75
N SER A 18 10.50 2.67 -4.90
CA SER A 18 11.07 1.67 -4.00
C SER A 18 11.16 2.23 -2.57
N LEU A 19 11.33 1.37 -1.56
CA LEU A 19 11.56 1.85 -0.18
C LEU A 19 12.77 2.79 -0.10
N ALA A 20 13.83 2.52 -0.89
CA ALA A 20 15.02 3.35 -0.93
C ALA A 20 14.74 4.74 -1.51
N GLU A 21 13.95 4.82 -2.58
CA GLU A 21 13.55 6.10 -3.18
C GLU A 21 12.63 6.90 -2.26
N GLN A 22 11.64 6.24 -1.63
CA GLN A 22 10.77 6.90 -0.64
C GLN A 22 11.59 7.44 0.53
N ARG A 23 12.58 6.70 1.01
CA ARG A 23 13.49 7.13 2.07
C ARG A 23 14.28 8.37 1.66
N ALA A 24 14.91 8.33 0.48
CA ALA A 24 15.70 9.43 -0.03
C ALA A 24 14.88 10.72 -0.20
N GLU A 25 13.63 10.61 -0.69
CA GLU A 25 12.74 11.76 -0.83
C GLU A 25 12.31 12.33 0.53
N ILE A 26 12.04 11.49 1.54
CA ILE A 26 11.73 11.95 2.89
C ILE A 26 12.94 12.65 3.52
N GLU A 27 14.14 12.09 3.41
CA GLU A 27 15.37 12.67 3.94
C GLU A 27 15.66 14.03 3.29
N LYS A 28 15.52 14.11 1.97
CA LYS A 28 15.67 15.35 1.19
C LYS A 28 14.64 16.41 1.60
N TYR A 29 13.38 16.02 1.74
CA TYR A 29 12.31 16.91 2.18
C TYR A 29 12.57 17.43 3.58
N CYS A 30 12.91 16.55 4.54
CA CYS A 30 13.24 16.96 5.90
C CYS A 30 14.42 17.93 5.94
N SER A 31 15.48 17.67 5.17
CA SER A 31 16.63 18.57 5.06
C SER A 31 16.22 19.94 4.51
N SER A 32 15.39 19.99 3.46
CA SER A 32 14.93 21.25 2.84
C SER A 32 14.06 22.10 3.78
N LYS A 33 13.35 21.46 4.72
CA LYS A 33 12.50 22.11 5.71
C LYS A 33 13.18 22.29 7.08
N SER A 34 14.45 21.91 7.21
CA SER A 34 15.18 21.90 8.48
C SER A 34 14.46 21.09 9.57
N TYR A 35 13.80 20.00 9.20
CA TYR A 35 13.16 19.09 10.12
C TYR A 35 14.18 18.11 10.68
N ASN A 36 14.17 17.91 12.00
CA ASN A 36 14.96 16.87 12.66
C ASN A 36 14.26 15.52 12.46
N LEU A 37 14.74 14.72 11.50
CA LEU A 37 14.26 13.37 11.23
C LEU A 37 14.87 12.41 12.24
N ILE A 38 14.05 11.87 13.15
CA ILE A 38 14.49 10.98 14.22
C ILE A 38 14.57 9.55 13.70
N GLU A 39 13.50 9.08 13.05
CA GLU A 39 13.39 7.69 12.60
C GLU A 39 12.48 7.57 11.37
N ILE A 40 12.70 6.53 10.57
CA ILE A 40 11.84 6.15 9.45
C ILE A 40 11.31 4.74 9.70
N PHE A 41 10.01 4.62 9.94
CA PHE A 41 9.30 3.36 10.06
C PHE A 41 8.96 2.80 8.69
N LYS A 42 9.02 1.47 8.54
CA LYS A 42 8.77 0.80 7.27
C LYS A 42 7.79 -0.35 7.40
N ASP A 43 6.92 -0.51 6.41
CA ASP A 43 6.15 -1.71 6.20
C ASP A 43 6.47 -2.31 4.83
N GLU A 44 7.00 -3.51 4.83
CA GLU A 44 7.21 -4.30 3.63
C GLU A 44 5.95 -5.13 3.40
N GLY A 45 5.28 -4.90 2.26
CA GLY A 45 3.99 -5.51 1.99
C GLY A 45 4.03 -7.03 2.04
N ILE A 46 3.15 -7.60 2.83
CA ILE A 46 2.85 -9.02 2.83
C ILE A 46 2.35 -9.39 1.44
N SER A 47 2.89 -10.48 0.86
CA SER A 47 2.55 -10.94 -0.49
C SER A 47 1.04 -11.11 -0.62
N GLY A 48 0.47 -10.64 -1.73
CA GLY A 48 -0.96 -10.49 -2.00
C GLY A 48 -1.84 -11.76 -1.96
N ALA A 49 -1.34 -12.87 -1.42
CA ALA A 49 -2.12 -14.09 -1.19
C ALA A 49 -2.97 -14.03 0.11
N LYS A 50 -2.74 -13.04 0.98
CA LYS A 50 -3.47 -12.85 2.24
C LYS A 50 -4.03 -11.44 2.43
N ALA A 51 -4.19 -10.66 1.36
CA ALA A 51 -5.04 -9.49 1.40
C ALA A 51 -6.50 -9.97 1.47
N ASN A 52 -6.87 -10.56 2.60
CA ASN A 52 -8.26 -10.82 2.92
C ASN A 52 -8.97 -9.48 2.97
N GLU A 53 -10.17 -9.45 2.42
CA GLU A 53 -11.09 -8.30 2.30
C GLU A 53 -11.46 -7.64 3.63
N ASP A 54 -11.05 -8.21 4.76
CA ASP A 54 -11.17 -7.63 6.09
C ASP A 54 -10.04 -6.62 6.34
N GLU A 55 -10.21 -5.42 5.77
CA GLU A 55 -9.36 -4.23 6.04
C GLU A 55 -9.37 -3.79 7.53
N MET A 56 -9.94 -4.58 8.42
CA MET A 56 -10.03 -4.29 9.86
C MET A 56 -8.77 -4.66 10.64
N SER A 57 -7.92 -5.54 10.14
CA SER A 57 -6.65 -5.83 10.80
C SER A 57 -5.54 -4.90 10.27
N ILE A 58 -5.09 -3.99 11.12
CA ILE A 58 -3.88 -3.19 10.86
C ILE A 58 -2.68 -4.10 11.12
N GLU A 59 -2.46 -5.10 10.29
CA GLU A 59 -1.23 -5.91 10.29
C GLU A 59 -0.09 -5.13 9.63
N ARG A 60 0.31 -4.03 10.27
CA ARG A 60 1.39 -3.15 9.84
C ARG A 60 2.25 -2.85 11.05
N ASP A 61 3.23 -3.73 11.28
CA ASP A 61 4.09 -3.64 12.45
C ASP A 61 4.81 -2.29 12.50
N GLY A 62 5.34 -1.80 11.37
CA GLY A 62 6.00 -0.50 11.31
C GLY A 62 5.06 0.68 11.61
N LEU A 63 3.79 0.63 11.19
CA LEU A 63 2.81 1.66 11.54
C LEU A 63 2.45 1.61 13.03
N LEU A 64 2.27 0.41 13.59
CA LEU A 64 1.96 0.22 15.00
C LEU A 64 3.13 0.66 15.90
N ASP A 65 4.35 0.30 15.54
CA ASP A 65 5.57 0.73 16.24
C ASP A 65 5.71 2.25 16.21
N MET A 66 5.47 2.88 15.04
CA MET A 66 5.46 4.33 14.92
C MET A 66 4.43 4.97 15.86
N LEU A 67 3.20 4.46 15.91
CA LEU A 67 2.15 4.99 16.77
C LEU A 67 2.46 4.79 18.27
N ALA A 68 3.07 3.68 18.64
CA ALA A 68 3.53 3.41 20.00
C ALA A 68 4.60 4.42 20.41
N SER A 69 5.59 4.68 19.54
CA SER A 69 6.70 5.61 19.78
C SER A 69 6.26 7.09 19.90
N LEU A 70 5.06 7.46 19.39
CA LEU A 70 4.53 8.84 19.54
C LEU A 70 4.32 9.25 21.01
N LYS A 71 4.08 8.28 21.89
CA LYS A 71 3.85 8.55 23.33
C LYS A 71 5.14 8.88 24.06
N GLU A 72 6.26 8.38 23.57
CA GLU A 72 7.58 8.53 24.21
C GLU A 72 8.31 9.77 23.71
N ASN A 73 8.08 10.16 22.48
CA ASN A 73 8.78 11.24 21.82
C ASN A 73 7.82 12.38 21.45
N LYS A 74 8.25 13.62 21.68
CA LYS A 74 7.50 14.83 21.27
C LYS A 74 7.68 15.05 19.78
N ILE A 75 6.89 14.36 18.97
CA ILE A 75 6.89 14.45 17.51
C ILE A 75 5.87 15.49 17.06
N GLN A 76 6.23 16.34 16.10
CA GLN A 76 5.33 17.34 15.51
C GLN A 76 4.69 16.84 14.23
N TYR A 77 5.45 16.12 13.39
CA TYR A 77 4.98 15.70 12.08
C TYR A 77 5.37 14.25 11.78
N ILE A 78 4.49 13.56 11.06
CA ILE A 78 4.81 12.36 10.30
C ILE A 78 4.94 12.76 8.83
N VAL A 79 6.11 12.48 8.24
CA VAL A 79 6.43 12.77 6.84
C VAL A 79 6.25 11.52 6.01
N VAL A 80 5.48 11.63 4.92
CA VAL A 80 5.22 10.54 3.97
C VAL A 80 5.35 11.06 2.55
N LEU A 81 5.66 10.19 1.61
CA LEU A 81 5.65 10.56 0.19
C LEU A 81 4.24 10.97 -0.24
N SER A 82 3.23 10.18 0.14
CA SER A 82 1.82 10.38 -0.19
C SER A 82 0.93 9.80 0.92
N THR A 83 -0.25 10.37 1.14
CA THR A 83 -1.19 9.92 2.17
C THR A 83 -1.66 8.49 1.98
N ASN A 84 -1.68 7.97 0.74
CA ASN A 84 -2.03 6.59 0.43
C ASN A 84 -1.01 5.55 0.95
N ARG A 85 0.15 6.00 1.47
CA ARG A 85 1.08 5.13 2.22
C ARG A 85 0.58 4.85 3.62
N LEU A 86 -0.10 5.82 4.24
CA LEU A 86 -0.64 5.70 5.60
C LEU A 86 -1.94 4.92 5.65
N TRP A 87 -2.88 5.16 4.74
CA TRP A 87 -4.18 4.47 4.71
C TRP A 87 -4.60 4.09 3.29
N ARG A 88 -5.46 3.09 3.20
CA ARG A 88 -6.14 2.69 1.97
C ARG A 88 -7.65 2.71 2.12
N SER A 89 -8.17 2.57 3.37
CA SER A 89 -9.59 2.63 3.69
C SER A 89 -9.89 3.84 4.56
N ASP A 90 -11.13 4.31 4.49
CA ASP A 90 -11.61 5.42 5.30
C ASP A 90 -11.61 5.09 6.79
N LEU A 91 -11.85 3.83 7.15
CA LEU A 91 -11.81 3.39 8.54
C LEU A 91 -10.41 3.58 9.15
N VAL A 92 -9.37 3.09 8.47
CA VAL A 92 -7.98 3.26 8.92
C VAL A 92 -7.61 4.74 8.99
N LYS A 93 -8.05 5.55 8.03
CA LYS A 93 -7.86 7.01 8.05
C LYS A 93 -8.44 7.64 9.32
N VAL A 94 -9.70 7.34 9.65
CA VAL A 94 -10.36 7.91 10.84
C VAL A 94 -9.65 7.49 12.12
N LEU A 95 -9.29 6.22 12.25
CA LEU A 95 -8.56 5.72 13.41
C LEU A 95 -7.19 6.38 13.57
N LEU A 96 -6.45 6.48 12.47
CA LEU A 96 -5.13 7.11 12.45
C LEU A 96 -5.22 8.60 12.80
N HIS A 97 -6.15 9.34 12.19
CA HIS A 97 -6.38 10.76 12.51
C HIS A 97 -6.70 10.96 13.99
N ARG A 98 -7.50 10.06 14.58
CA ARG A 98 -7.84 10.12 16.01
C ARG A 98 -6.59 9.95 16.89
N GLU A 99 -5.75 8.95 16.59
CA GLU A 99 -4.52 8.72 17.37
C GLU A 99 -3.51 9.85 17.19
N LEU A 100 -3.34 10.37 15.98
CA LEU A 100 -2.45 11.50 15.71
C LEU A 100 -2.93 12.77 16.41
N LYS A 101 -4.22 13.09 16.35
CA LYS A 101 -4.80 14.26 17.05
C LYS A 101 -4.63 14.15 18.57
N LYS A 102 -4.77 12.97 19.16
CA LYS A 102 -4.55 12.72 20.57
C LYS A 102 -3.11 13.02 21.03
N ASN A 103 -2.14 12.80 20.13
CA ASN A 103 -0.73 13.06 20.39
C ASN A 103 -0.26 14.44 19.85
N ASN A 104 -1.17 15.27 19.32
CA ASN A 104 -0.87 16.57 18.70
C ASN A 104 0.13 16.47 17.52
N VAL A 105 0.06 15.40 16.74
CA VAL A 105 0.92 15.16 15.57
C VAL A 105 0.15 15.45 14.30
N ASP A 106 0.78 16.16 13.36
CA ASP A 106 0.22 16.42 12.02
C ASP A 106 0.94 15.57 10.95
N ILE A 107 0.35 15.52 9.76
CA ILE A 107 0.91 14.79 8.61
C ILE A 107 1.45 15.80 7.61
N ARG A 108 2.62 15.49 7.06
CA ARG A 108 3.22 16.18 5.92
C ARG A 108 3.39 15.19 4.76
N ALA A 109 2.57 15.35 3.73
CA ALA A 109 2.68 14.59 2.51
C ALA A 109 3.51 15.39 1.49
N ILE A 110 4.55 14.76 0.92
CA ILE A 110 5.46 15.43 -0.02
C ILE A 110 4.73 15.80 -1.31
N ASP A 111 3.84 14.91 -1.79
CA ASP A 111 3.00 15.14 -2.97
C ASP A 111 1.88 16.18 -2.75
N ARG A 112 1.59 16.53 -1.47
CA ARG A 112 0.51 17.45 -1.07
C ARG A 112 1.01 18.41 0.01
N PRO A 113 1.77 19.45 -0.34
CA PRO A 113 2.45 20.32 0.63
C PRO A 113 1.54 21.00 1.64
N ASN A 114 0.28 21.25 1.27
CA ASN A 114 -0.72 21.93 2.11
C ASN A 114 -1.61 20.95 2.88
N TYR A 115 -1.31 19.64 2.84
CA TYR A 115 -2.09 18.66 3.58
C TYR A 115 -1.86 18.79 5.09
N SER A 116 -2.95 18.87 5.85
CA SER A 116 -2.95 18.86 7.31
C SER A 116 -4.23 18.23 7.83
N ILE A 117 -4.11 17.39 8.87
CA ILE A 117 -5.29 16.82 9.54
C ILE A 117 -6.01 17.84 10.43
N TYR A 118 -5.42 19.00 10.65
CA TYR A 118 -5.97 20.10 11.46
C TYR A 118 -6.58 21.22 10.62
N THR A 119 -6.51 21.15 9.29
CA THR A 119 -7.05 22.21 8.45
C THR A 119 -8.55 22.39 8.68
N GLN A 120 -8.97 23.66 8.81
CA GLN A 120 -10.37 24.07 8.86
C GLN A 120 -10.74 24.92 7.63
N ASN A 121 -9.80 25.12 6.72
CA ASN A 121 -10.04 25.85 5.50
C ASN A 121 -10.90 25.00 4.53
N PRO A 122 -12.12 25.44 4.16
CA PRO A 122 -13.02 24.69 3.28
C PRO A 122 -12.38 24.35 1.92
N ASN A 123 -11.58 25.27 1.36
CA ASN A 123 -10.92 25.05 0.07
C ASN A 123 -9.84 23.93 0.18
N GLU A 124 -9.08 23.89 1.26
CA GLU A 124 -8.10 22.85 1.49
C GLU A 124 -8.76 21.49 1.74
N ILE A 125 -9.86 21.46 2.51
CA ILE A 125 -10.66 20.26 2.73
C ILE A 125 -11.19 19.73 1.40
N PHE A 126 -11.73 20.61 0.55
CA PHE A 126 -12.24 20.24 -0.77
C PHE A 126 -11.13 19.68 -1.67
N VAL A 127 -9.99 20.37 -1.76
CA VAL A 127 -8.84 19.93 -2.58
C VAL A 127 -8.30 18.60 -2.09
N ASN A 128 -8.14 18.42 -0.78
CA ASN A 128 -7.69 17.15 -0.19
C ASN A 128 -8.68 16.01 -0.50
N GLY A 129 -10.00 16.27 -0.39
CA GLY A 129 -11.04 15.31 -0.77
C GLY A 129 -10.99 14.93 -2.25
N MET A 130 -10.74 15.89 -3.15
CA MET A 130 -10.54 15.59 -4.57
C MET A 130 -9.35 14.67 -4.81
N TYR A 131 -8.21 14.91 -4.18
CA TYR A 131 -7.04 14.03 -4.31
C TYR A 131 -7.33 12.60 -3.82
N GLU A 132 -8.06 12.46 -2.73
CA GLU A 132 -8.46 11.14 -2.22
C GLU A 132 -9.39 10.40 -3.20
N LEU A 133 -10.33 11.11 -3.81
CA LEU A 133 -11.19 10.54 -4.85
C LEU A 133 -10.39 10.13 -6.10
N LEU A 134 -9.40 10.91 -6.51
CA LEU A 134 -8.50 10.55 -7.61
C LEU A 134 -7.72 9.28 -7.30
N ASP A 135 -7.20 9.13 -6.07
CA ASP A 135 -6.52 7.90 -5.63
C ASP A 135 -7.45 6.67 -5.70
N VAL A 136 -8.74 6.83 -5.37
CA VAL A 136 -9.77 5.77 -5.51
C VAL A 136 -10.02 5.44 -6.98
N CYS A 137 -10.21 6.46 -7.81
CA CYS A 137 -10.46 6.29 -9.25
C CYS A 137 -9.30 5.55 -9.92
N GLU A 138 -8.05 5.93 -9.64
CA GLU A 138 -6.86 5.26 -10.19
C GLU A 138 -6.83 3.78 -9.82
N ARG A 139 -7.11 3.43 -8.57
CA ARG A 139 -7.18 2.02 -8.13
C ARG A 139 -8.25 1.24 -8.88
N LEU A 140 -9.44 1.82 -9.05
CA LEU A 140 -10.54 1.20 -9.80
C LEU A 140 -10.20 1.02 -11.27
N GLU A 141 -9.55 1.99 -11.90
CA GLU A 141 -9.08 1.88 -13.28
C GLU A 141 -8.05 0.75 -13.45
N ILE A 142 -7.08 0.65 -12.53
CA ILE A 142 -6.10 -0.45 -12.54
C ILE A 142 -6.82 -1.81 -12.42
N ALA A 143 -7.77 -1.94 -11.48
CA ALA A 143 -8.55 -3.15 -11.29
C ALA A 143 -9.34 -3.52 -12.57
N LEU A 144 -9.97 -2.54 -13.22
CA LEU A 144 -10.68 -2.74 -14.49
C LEU A 144 -9.74 -3.15 -15.62
N LYS A 145 -8.58 -2.52 -15.76
CA LYS A 145 -7.55 -2.90 -16.74
C LYS A 145 -7.08 -4.34 -16.53
N LEU A 146 -6.80 -4.73 -15.28
CA LEU A 146 -6.42 -6.11 -14.93
C LEU A 146 -7.54 -7.10 -15.24
N LYS A 147 -8.79 -6.77 -14.89
CA LYS A 147 -9.96 -7.62 -15.21
C LYS A 147 -10.11 -7.81 -16.72
N ARG A 148 -10.03 -6.74 -17.50
CA ARG A 148 -10.08 -6.81 -18.98
C ARG A 148 -8.94 -7.65 -19.54
N GLY A 149 -7.70 -7.47 -19.04
CA GLY A 149 -6.55 -8.27 -19.44
C GLY A 149 -6.72 -9.76 -19.14
N ARG A 150 -7.29 -10.13 -17.97
CA ARG A 150 -7.62 -11.53 -17.64
C ARG A 150 -8.68 -12.10 -18.58
N LEU A 151 -9.75 -11.36 -18.83
CA LEU A 151 -10.81 -11.79 -19.76
C LEU A 151 -10.28 -11.99 -21.17
N GLN A 152 -9.43 -11.07 -21.66
CA GLN A 152 -8.81 -11.22 -22.98
C GLN A 152 -7.91 -12.45 -23.03
N LYS A 153 -7.07 -12.65 -22.00
CA LYS A 153 -6.21 -13.85 -21.93
C LYS A 153 -7.02 -15.15 -21.93
N ALA A 154 -8.17 -15.18 -21.24
CA ALA A 154 -9.06 -16.33 -21.25
C ALA A 154 -9.70 -16.57 -22.62
N LYS A 155 -10.14 -15.50 -23.31
CA LYS A 155 -10.66 -15.58 -24.68
C LYS A 155 -9.63 -16.11 -25.67
N ASP A 156 -8.37 -15.76 -25.50
CA ASP A 156 -7.25 -16.23 -26.32
C ASP A 156 -6.82 -17.68 -25.97
N GLY A 157 -7.60 -18.39 -25.13
CA GLY A 157 -7.33 -19.77 -24.72
C GLY A 157 -6.20 -19.91 -23.71
N GLY A 158 -5.78 -18.81 -23.07
CA GLY A 158 -4.74 -18.80 -22.05
C GLY A 158 -5.30 -18.94 -20.64
N TYR A 159 -4.51 -19.52 -19.73
CA TYR A 159 -4.84 -19.56 -18.30
C TYR A 159 -4.84 -18.16 -17.71
N ALA A 160 -5.99 -17.69 -17.28
CA ALA A 160 -6.20 -16.36 -16.74
C ALA A 160 -6.35 -16.32 -15.20
N GLY A 161 -6.18 -17.47 -14.52
CA GLY A 161 -6.20 -17.58 -13.07
C GLY A 161 -4.93 -17.00 -12.40
N GLY A 162 -4.85 -17.15 -11.07
CA GLY A 162 -3.68 -16.80 -10.27
C GLY A 162 -2.59 -17.87 -10.35
N GLY A 163 -2.23 -18.50 -9.21
CA GLY A 163 -1.35 -19.67 -9.18
C GLY A 163 -2.00 -20.86 -9.90
N ALA A 164 -1.17 -21.78 -10.44
CA ALA A 164 -1.69 -23.02 -11.00
C ALA A 164 -2.40 -23.83 -9.91
N PRO A 165 -3.57 -24.45 -10.19
CA PRO A 165 -4.21 -25.35 -9.24
C PRO A 165 -3.35 -26.61 -9.03
N PHE A 166 -3.53 -27.27 -7.88
CA PHE A 166 -2.81 -28.50 -7.54
C PHE A 166 -3.02 -29.57 -8.62
N GLY A 167 -1.98 -30.22 -9.05
CA GLY A 167 -1.97 -31.14 -10.19
C GLY A 167 -1.55 -30.51 -11.52
N TYR A 168 -1.39 -29.20 -11.55
CA TYR A 168 -0.97 -28.45 -12.73
C TYR A 168 0.18 -27.50 -12.42
N GLU A 169 0.97 -27.20 -13.42
CA GLU A 169 2.02 -26.19 -13.36
C GLU A 169 1.86 -25.17 -14.49
N CYS A 170 2.28 -23.95 -14.22
CA CYS A 170 2.33 -22.89 -15.23
C CYS A 170 3.72 -22.26 -15.22
N LEU A 171 4.40 -22.33 -16.35
CA LEU A 171 5.70 -21.65 -16.47
C LEU A 171 5.54 -20.15 -16.26
N ARG A 172 6.48 -19.52 -15.56
CA ARG A 172 6.45 -18.09 -15.26
C ARG A 172 6.34 -17.28 -16.56
N GLY A 173 5.26 -16.51 -16.71
CA GLY A 173 4.95 -15.81 -17.97
C GLY A 173 4.25 -16.69 -19.02
N GLY A 174 4.04 -17.98 -18.76
CA GLY A 174 3.33 -18.90 -19.65
C GLY A 174 1.83 -18.59 -19.75
N LYS A 175 1.24 -19.04 -20.87
CA LYS A 175 -0.19 -18.86 -21.13
C LYS A 175 -0.99 -20.15 -20.91
N LYS A 176 -0.32 -21.29 -20.73
CA LYS A 176 -0.96 -22.62 -20.65
C LYS A 176 -0.61 -23.31 -19.35
N LEU A 177 -1.56 -24.11 -18.86
CA LEU A 177 -1.33 -25.09 -17.80
C LEU A 177 -0.78 -26.37 -18.38
N TYR A 178 0.18 -26.96 -17.68
CA TYR A 178 0.73 -28.28 -17.96
C TYR A 178 0.40 -29.19 -16.79
N VAL A 179 0.21 -30.49 -17.04
CA VAL A 179 -0.04 -31.45 -15.98
C VAL A 179 1.27 -31.73 -15.23
N ASN A 180 1.24 -31.52 -13.91
CA ASN A 180 2.31 -31.96 -13.02
C ASN A 180 2.10 -33.46 -12.70
N ALA A 181 2.92 -34.33 -13.27
CA ALA A 181 2.74 -35.78 -13.19
C ALA A 181 2.77 -36.34 -11.75
N ILE A 182 3.49 -35.69 -10.85
CA ILE A 182 3.60 -36.12 -9.44
C ILE A 182 2.32 -35.76 -8.68
N GLU A 183 1.90 -34.52 -8.78
CA GLU A 183 0.69 -34.02 -8.13
C GLU A 183 -0.59 -34.63 -8.73
N ALA A 184 -0.63 -34.81 -10.05
CA ALA A 184 -1.77 -35.43 -10.73
C ALA A 184 -2.04 -36.85 -10.23
N LYS A 185 -0.99 -37.66 -9.95
CA LYS A 185 -1.15 -38.99 -9.36
C LYS A 185 -1.77 -38.93 -7.96
N ALA A 186 -1.43 -37.90 -7.18
CA ALA A 186 -2.05 -37.71 -5.86
C ALA A 186 -3.53 -37.37 -5.98
N VAL A 187 -3.89 -36.48 -6.92
CA VAL A 187 -5.31 -36.14 -7.22
C VAL A 187 -6.09 -37.39 -7.64
N GLN A 188 -5.55 -38.20 -8.57
CA GLN A 188 -6.19 -39.43 -9.05
C GLN A 188 -6.39 -40.52 -7.96
N ARG A 189 -5.66 -40.43 -6.85
CA ARG A 189 -5.87 -41.34 -5.70
C ARG A 189 -6.97 -40.90 -4.76
N VAL A 190 -7.34 -39.62 -4.80
CA VAL A 190 -8.36 -39.02 -3.94
C VAL A 190 -9.74 -39.09 -4.60
N PHE A 191 -9.80 -39.06 -5.92
CA PHE A 191 -11.00 -39.17 -6.74
C PHE A 191 -11.03 -40.48 -7.51
#